data_436c10fe186502a4c702f3119d3063a2
#
_entry.id   436c10fe186502a4c702f3119d3063a2
#
_cell.length_a   1.000
_cell.length_b   1.000
_cell.length_c   1.000
_cell.angle_alpha   90.00
_cell.angle_beta   90.00
_cell.angle_gamma   90.00
#
_symmetry.space_group_name_H-M   'P 1'
#
loop_
_entity.id
_entity.type
_entity.pdbx_description
1 polymer ?
#
loop_
_entity_poly.entity_id
_entity_poly.type
_entity_poly.pdbx_seq_one_letter_code
_entity_poly.pdbx_strand_id
1 'polypeptide(L)'
;MSHPPSKLVGMRTAYKCRAYPDPDQAAMLTRTFGCVRVVWNRTLAARHARWAAEQRGTCYRETDAALTAMKRLPELAWLNDVSSVPLQQTLRHQHNAFRAFFAGRARYPRYKSRNGRQVAHYTRSAFGYRDGELTLAKTTSPLRYVWSWPDDPATLAPTTVTVSRDPDGRWYVSFAVDVADPAPLPASGLAVGIDLGIADFATLSSGEKIAHPRTLARRERNLARYQRRMARKVKGSANRRKAKAKVARAHRKVRAARADFLHRVSTRLVREHDVIVVEDLNVAGMVRNWRLAKAISDCGWGEFRRMLDYKAERAGRRLVVLDRFYPSSKTCSACGYLLAELSLSTRHWTCPGCGARHDRDHNAAQNILAAGLAVSACGGDVSHSGSSWVRSPVKQEPQRVTAGILALQGGE
;
A
#
# COMPACT_ATOMS: atom_id res chain seq x y z
N MET A 1 35.26 0.49 29.98
CA MET A 1 34.03 -0.32 29.68
C MET A 1 33.21 0.48 28.69
N SER A 2 33.38 0.21 27.42
CA SER A 2 32.66 0.87 26.32
C SER A 2 31.27 0.24 26.16
N HIS A 3 30.25 1.03 26.36
CA HIS A 3 28.88 0.63 26.09
C HIS A 3 28.71 0.25 24.61
N PRO A 4 28.03 -0.86 24.28
CA PRO A 4 27.73 -1.16 22.90
C PRO A 4 26.80 -0.06 22.35
N PRO A 5 26.98 0.37 21.08
CA PRO A 5 26.15 1.40 20.51
C PRO A 5 24.69 0.94 20.51
N SER A 6 23.83 1.78 21.08
CA SER A 6 22.38 1.64 21.03
C SER A 6 21.97 1.34 19.59
N LYS A 7 21.19 0.26 19.36
CA LYS A 7 20.58 -0.05 18.08
C LYS A 7 19.82 1.19 17.60
N LEU A 8 20.36 1.88 16.65
CA LEU A 8 19.64 2.87 15.86
C LEU A 8 18.41 2.15 15.30
N VAL A 9 17.25 2.52 15.79
CA VAL A 9 15.95 2.05 15.22
C VAL A 9 15.80 2.77 13.90
N GLY A 10 16.47 2.25 12.87
CA GLY A 10 16.45 2.82 11.53
C GLY A 10 15.20 2.38 10.75
N MET A 11 14.75 3.24 9.87
CA MET A 11 13.62 2.96 8.98
C MET A 11 14.03 1.92 7.91
N ARG A 12 13.19 0.91 7.71
CA ARG A 12 13.40 -0.08 6.65
C ARG A 12 12.92 0.44 5.31
N THR A 13 13.85 0.65 4.38
CA THR A 13 13.58 1.16 3.03
C THR A 13 13.81 0.05 1.99
N ALA A 14 13.04 0.09 0.91
CA ALA A 14 13.14 -0.87 -0.19
C ALA A 14 13.41 -0.17 -1.53
N TYR A 15 14.58 -0.40 -2.11
CA TYR A 15 14.97 0.09 -3.43
C TYR A 15 14.60 -0.95 -4.50
N LYS A 16 13.67 -0.62 -5.38
CA LYS A 16 13.22 -1.52 -6.45
C LYS A 16 13.80 -1.10 -7.78
N CYS A 17 14.61 -1.96 -8.39
CA CYS A 17 15.34 -1.76 -9.62
C CYS A 17 14.88 -2.69 -10.74
N ARG A 18 15.06 -2.28 -11.98
CA ARG A 18 14.85 -3.11 -13.15
C ARG A 18 16.03 -4.09 -13.26
N ALA A 19 15.74 -5.41 -13.32
CA ALA A 19 16.76 -6.45 -13.45
C ALA A 19 16.77 -7.06 -14.87
N TYR A 20 17.95 -7.56 -15.25
CA TYR A 20 18.22 -8.15 -16.57
C TYR A 20 19.01 -9.44 -16.40
N PRO A 21 18.37 -10.52 -15.92
CA PRO A 21 19.04 -11.80 -15.80
C PRO A 21 19.46 -12.32 -17.18
N ASP A 22 20.62 -12.95 -17.26
CA ASP A 22 21.05 -13.73 -18.39
C ASP A 22 20.16 -14.99 -18.58
N PRO A 23 20.29 -15.75 -19.66
CA PRO A 23 19.45 -16.93 -19.92
C PRO A 23 19.50 -17.98 -18.79
N ASP A 24 20.68 -18.24 -18.20
CA ASP A 24 20.87 -19.25 -17.15
C ASP A 24 20.27 -18.77 -15.83
N GLN A 25 20.51 -17.53 -15.46
CA GLN A 25 19.87 -16.87 -14.33
C GLN A 25 18.35 -16.84 -14.48
N ALA A 26 17.85 -16.52 -15.67
CA ALA A 26 16.40 -16.48 -15.93
C ALA A 26 15.78 -17.89 -15.82
N ALA A 27 16.49 -18.93 -16.26
CA ALA A 27 16.08 -20.32 -16.11
C ALA A 27 16.05 -20.73 -14.63
N MET A 28 17.14 -20.47 -13.89
CA MET A 28 17.25 -20.75 -12.45
C MET A 28 16.18 -20.02 -11.63
N LEU A 29 15.98 -18.74 -11.86
CA LEU A 29 14.94 -17.95 -11.19
C LEU A 29 13.52 -18.41 -11.53
N THR A 30 13.28 -18.83 -12.78
CA THR A 30 11.97 -19.36 -13.19
C THR A 30 11.70 -20.70 -12.50
N ARG A 31 12.72 -21.57 -12.35
CA ARG A 31 12.67 -22.81 -11.58
C ARG A 31 12.39 -22.51 -10.10
N THR A 32 13.11 -21.58 -9.50
CA THR A 32 12.89 -21.11 -8.11
C THR A 32 11.44 -20.65 -7.89
N PHE A 33 10.86 -19.88 -8.79
CA PHE A 33 9.45 -19.48 -8.70
C PHE A 33 8.48 -20.64 -8.78
N GLY A 34 8.84 -21.68 -9.58
CA GLY A 34 8.11 -22.94 -9.64
C GLY A 34 8.10 -23.64 -8.30
N CYS A 35 9.26 -23.81 -7.70
CA CYS A 35 9.45 -24.41 -6.37
C CYS A 35 8.69 -23.66 -5.29
N VAL A 36 8.84 -22.33 -5.20
CA VAL A 36 8.12 -21.45 -4.28
C VAL A 36 6.61 -21.63 -4.39
N ARG A 37 6.08 -21.76 -5.61
CA ARG A 37 4.65 -21.97 -5.82
C ARG A 37 4.19 -23.35 -5.35
N VAL A 38 4.95 -24.38 -5.66
CA VAL A 38 4.62 -25.76 -5.24
C VAL A 38 4.65 -25.88 -3.72
N VAL A 39 5.71 -25.40 -3.08
CA VAL A 39 5.82 -25.41 -1.61
C VAL A 39 4.65 -24.64 -0.98
N TRP A 40 4.35 -23.43 -1.44
CA TRP A 40 3.20 -22.67 -0.95
C TRP A 40 1.87 -23.43 -1.07
N ASN A 41 1.63 -24.00 -2.25
CA ASN A 41 0.35 -24.65 -2.53
C ASN A 41 0.19 -25.98 -1.77
N ARG A 42 1.24 -26.80 -1.71
CA ARG A 42 1.19 -28.05 -0.96
C ARG A 42 1.03 -27.82 0.54
N THR A 43 1.77 -26.88 1.11
CA THR A 43 1.64 -26.56 2.53
C THR A 43 0.30 -25.90 2.86
N LEU A 44 -0.28 -25.11 1.94
CA LEU A 44 -1.62 -24.58 2.11
C LEU A 44 -2.68 -25.69 2.10
N ALA A 45 -2.57 -26.64 1.15
CA ALA A 45 -3.47 -27.79 1.09
C ALA A 45 -3.37 -28.67 2.36
N ALA A 46 -2.15 -28.93 2.84
CA ALA A 46 -1.93 -29.69 4.09
C ALA A 46 -2.55 -28.98 5.32
N ARG A 47 -2.43 -27.64 5.39
CA ARG A 47 -3.09 -26.86 6.45
C ARG A 47 -4.61 -26.95 6.40
N HIS A 48 -5.19 -26.95 5.19
CA HIS A 48 -6.63 -27.16 5.00
C HIS A 48 -7.07 -28.54 5.45
N ALA A 49 -6.39 -29.58 4.97
CA ALA A 49 -6.72 -30.97 5.31
C ALA A 49 -6.64 -31.20 6.81
N ARG A 50 -5.59 -30.71 7.46
CA ARG A 50 -5.42 -30.84 8.91
C ARG A 50 -6.52 -30.12 9.69
N TRP A 51 -6.86 -28.90 9.30
CA TRP A 51 -7.94 -28.16 9.94
C TRP A 51 -9.28 -28.87 9.81
N ALA A 52 -9.55 -29.43 8.62
CA ALA A 52 -10.80 -30.18 8.38
C ALA A 52 -10.89 -31.47 9.19
N ALA A 53 -9.76 -32.17 9.36
CA ALA A 53 -9.73 -33.44 10.07
C ALA A 53 -9.59 -33.30 11.60
N GLU A 54 -8.76 -32.37 12.06
CA GLU A 54 -8.33 -32.28 13.46
C GLU A 54 -8.76 -30.96 14.15
N GLN A 55 -9.37 -30.01 13.42
CA GLN A 55 -9.64 -28.63 13.89
C GLN A 55 -8.41 -27.95 14.51
N ARG A 56 -7.22 -28.39 14.11
CA ARG A 56 -5.94 -27.96 14.66
C ARG A 56 -5.18 -27.07 13.68
N GLY A 57 -4.66 -25.94 14.19
CA GLY A 57 -3.76 -25.05 13.43
C GLY A 57 -2.40 -25.72 13.17
N THR A 58 -1.68 -25.21 12.16
CA THR A 58 -0.33 -25.67 11.82
C THR A 58 0.66 -24.53 12.11
N CYS A 59 1.68 -24.79 12.93
CA CYS A 59 2.71 -23.80 13.24
C CYS A 59 3.79 -23.73 12.13
N TYR A 60 4.71 -22.75 12.24
CA TYR A 60 5.82 -22.62 11.27
C TYR A 60 6.75 -23.84 11.29
N ARG A 61 7.11 -24.35 12.48
CA ARG A 61 8.03 -25.49 12.64
C ARG A 61 7.54 -26.73 11.92
N GLU A 62 6.24 -27.02 11.97
CA GLU A 62 5.62 -28.16 11.30
C GLU A 62 5.68 -28.02 9.76
N THR A 63 5.48 -26.81 9.24
CA THR A 63 5.62 -26.57 7.80
C THR A 63 7.06 -26.64 7.31
N ASP A 64 8.02 -26.26 8.13
CA ASP A 64 9.45 -26.38 7.81
C ASP A 64 9.91 -27.84 7.82
N ALA A 65 9.48 -28.63 8.79
CA ALA A 65 9.67 -30.08 8.81
C ALA A 65 9.04 -30.76 7.57
N ALA A 66 7.82 -30.34 7.22
CA ALA A 66 7.14 -30.82 6.01
C ALA A 66 7.91 -30.48 4.73
N LEU A 67 8.55 -29.31 4.64
CA LEU A 67 9.41 -28.96 3.52
C LEU A 67 10.63 -29.88 3.43
N THR A 68 11.24 -30.20 4.57
CA THR A 68 12.37 -31.15 4.64
C THR A 68 11.93 -32.53 4.18
N ALA A 69 10.78 -33.01 4.60
CA ALA A 69 10.20 -34.27 4.14
C ALA A 69 9.91 -34.25 2.62
N MET A 70 9.26 -33.17 2.12
CA MET A 70 8.99 -33.01 0.68
C MET A 70 10.26 -33.10 -0.18
N LYS A 71 11.39 -32.58 0.27
CA LYS A 71 12.66 -32.63 -0.46
C LYS A 71 13.26 -34.01 -0.57
N ARG A 72 12.85 -34.96 0.29
CA ARG A 72 13.29 -36.34 0.28
C ARG A 72 12.45 -37.23 -0.64
N LEU A 73 11.24 -36.75 -1.02
CA LEU A 73 10.37 -37.50 -1.93
C LEU A 73 10.96 -37.49 -3.35
N PRO A 74 11.10 -38.69 -4.00
CA PRO A 74 11.67 -38.79 -5.35
C PRO A 74 10.98 -37.87 -6.37
N GLU A 75 9.65 -37.74 -6.32
CA GLU A 75 8.85 -36.91 -7.22
C GLU A 75 9.03 -35.43 -6.96
N LEU A 76 9.67 -35.01 -5.86
CA LEU A 76 9.94 -33.62 -5.50
C LEU A 76 11.43 -33.31 -5.32
N ALA A 77 12.32 -34.28 -5.64
CA ALA A 77 13.77 -34.12 -5.51
C ALA A 77 14.33 -32.86 -6.18
N TRP A 78 13.67 -32.41 -7.25
CA TRP A 78 13.97 -31.15 -7.96
C TRP A 78 13.82 -29.89 -7.10
N LEU A 79 13.19 -29.95 -5.90
CA LEU A 79 13.22 -28.86 -4.93
C LEU A 79 14.62 -28.55 -4.39
N ASN A 80 15.56 -29.52 -4.52
CA ASN A 80 16.96 -29.36 -4.12
C ASN A 80 17.81 -28.62 -5.18
N ASP A 81 17.33 -28.51 -6.43
CA ASP A 81 18.03 -27.79 -7.50
C ASP A 81 18.13 -26.29 -7.23
N VAL A 82 17.27 -25.76 -6.39
CA VAL A 82 17.21 -24.33 -6.04
C VAL A 82 17.67 -24.09 -4.61
N SER A 83 17.99 -22.83 -4.29
CA SER A 83 18.30 -22.46 -2.90
C SER A 83 17.10 -22.74 -1.97
N SER A 84 17.37 -23.32 -0.80
CA SER A 84 16.34 -23.59 0.22
C SER A 84 15.76 -22.32 0.83
N VAL A 85 16.52 -21.22 0.85
CA VAL A 85 16.11 -19.98 1.50
C VAL A 85 14.82 -19.39 0.92
N PRO A 86 14.63 -19.24 -0.41
CA PRO A 86 13.34 -18.80 -0.96
C PRO A 86 12.16 -19.71 -0.59
N LEU A 87 12.40 -21.00 -0.40
CA LEU A 87 11.37 -21.96 0.01
C LEU A 87 10.97 -21.75 1.48
N GLN A 88 11.95 -21.62 2.36
CA GLN A 88 11.71 -21.30 3.78
C GLN A 88 11.05 -19.93 3.95
N GLN A 89 11.50 -18.89 3.21
CA GLN A 89 10.86 -17.59 3.25
C GLN A 89 9.39 -17.66 2.78
N THR A 90 9.08 -18.55 1.86
CA THR A 90 7.69 -18.81 1.44
C THR A 90 6.82 -19.33 2.58
N LEU A 91 7.34 -20.22 3.41
CA LEU A 91 6.65 -20.74 4.60
C LEU A 91 6.45 -19.65 5.65
N ARG A 92 7.47 -18.81 5.90
CA ARG A 92 7.37 -17.64 6.80
C ARG A 92 6.29 -16.66 6.33
N HIS A 93 6.25 -16.37 5.03
CA HIS A 93 5.21 -15.50 4.45
C HIS A 93 3.82 -16.12 4.56
N GLN A 94 3.69 -17.44 4.38
CA GLN A 94 2.41 -18.12 4.57
C GLN A 94 1.95 -18.06 6.03
N HIS A 95 2.86 -18.29 6.97
CA HIS A 95 2.55 -18.17 8.40
C HIS A 95 2.09 -16.74 8.77
N ASN A 96 2.80 -15.73 8.28
CA ASN A 96 2.42 -14.33 8.50
C ASN A 96 1.07 -13.98 7.83
N ALA A 97 0.77 -14.57 6.67
CA ALA A 97 -0.53 -14.38 6.01
C ALA A 97 -1.68 -14.96 6.84
N PHE A 98 -1.48 -16.13 7.48
CA PHE A 98 -2.45 -16.69 8.42
C PHE A 98 -2.60 -15.82 9.69
N ARG A 99 -1.49 -15.35 10.26
CA ARG A 99 -1.55 -14.42 11.41
C ARG A 99 -2.33 -13.15 11.07
N ALA A 100 -2.13 -12.59 9.88
CA ALA A 100 -2.87 -11.41 9.42
C ALA A 100 -4.36 -11.72 9.18
N PHE A 101 -4.70 -12.92 8.69
CA PHE A 101 -6.08 -13.37 8.55
C PHE A 101 -6.79 -13.52 9.89
N PHE A 102 -6.21 -14.24 10.85
CA PHE A 102 -6.80 -14.41 12.18
C PHE A 102 -6.90 -13.10 12.96
N ALA A 103 -6.02 -12.13 12.71
CA ALA A 103 -6.11 -10.79 13.25
C ALA A 103 -7.11 -9.88 12.50
N GLY A 104 -7.92 -10.38 11.57
CA GLY A 104 -8.90 -9.61 10.79
C GLY A 104 -8.30 -8.61 9.77
N ARG A 105 -6.96 -8.58 9.64
CA ARG A 105 -6.24 -7.60 8.79
C ARG A 105 -6.12 -8.02 7.33
N ALA A 106 -6.34 -9.28 7.01
CA ALA A 106 -6.23 -9.82 5.66
C ALA A 106 -7.28 -10.89 5.37
N ARG A 107 -7.51 -11.16 4.09
CA ARG A 107 -8.35 -12.28 3.65
C ARG A 107 -7.57 -13.59 3.77
N TYR A 108 -8.31 -14.69 3.77
CA TYR A 108 -7.73 -16.04 3.80
C TYR A 108 -6.69 -16.24 2.68
N PRO A 109 -5.53 -16.88 2.96
CA PRO A 109 -4.48 -17.12 1.99
C PRO A 109 -4.98 -17.95 0.78
N ARG A 110 -4.58 -17.55 -0.44
CA ARG A 110 -5.01 -18.19 -1.68
C ARG A 110 -3.88 -19.01 -2.31
N TYR A 111 -4.23 -20.02 -3.08
CA TYR A 111 -3.29 -20.75 -3.92
C TYR A 111 -2.61 -19.83 -4.93
N LYS A 112 -1.30 -20.02 -5.11
CA LYS A 112 -0.52 -19.27 -6.10
C LYS A 112 -0.66 -19.90 -7.48
N SER A 113 -0.93 -19.07 -8.49
CA SER A 113 -1.01 -19.51 -9.88
C SER A 113 0.28 -19.25 -10.66
N ARG A 114 0.53 -20.05 -11.72
CA ARG A 114 1.63 -19.83 -12.67
C ARG A 114 1.52 -18.50 -13.41
N ASN A 115 0.32 -17.98 -13.55
CA ASN A 115 0.04 -16.76 -14.29
C ASN A 115 0.07 -15.49 -13.43
N GLY A 116 0.16 -15.63 -12.11
CA GLY A 116 0.28 -14.52 -11.17
C GLY A 116 1.70 -13.93 -11.15
N ARG A 117 1.90 -12.98 -10.26
CA ARG A 117 3.23 -12.42 -9.98
C ARG A 117 4.14 -13.50 -9.43
N GLN A 118 5.32 -13.66 -10.02
CA GLN A 118 6.34 -14.60 -9.57
C GLN A 118 7.33 -13.83 -8.67
N VAL A 119 7.62 -14.36 -7.49
CA VAL A 119 8.46 -13.69 -6.47
C VAL A 119 9.26 -14.73 -5.70
N ALA A 120 10.53 -14.44 -5.45
CA ALA A 120 11.42 -15.19 -4.57
C ALA A 120 12.15 -14.21 -3.63
N HIS A 121 12.26 -14.57 -2.37
CA HIS A 121 12.89 -13.76 -1.33
C HIS A 121 14.16 -14.45 -0.85
N TYR A 122 15.24 -13.71 -0.79
CA TYR A 122 16.57 -14.16 -0.39
C TYR A 122 17.00 -13.37 0.86
N THR A 123 17.44 -14.06 1.89
CA THR A 123 18.11 -13.48 3.06
C THR A 123 19.63 -13.51 2.85
N ARG A 124 20.39 -12.85 3.71
CA ARG A 124 21.86 -12.72 3.59
C ARG A 124 22.60 -14.04 3.35
N SER A 125 22.09 -15.15 3.85
CA SER A 125 22.66 -16.48 3.63
C SER A 125 22.51 -17.02 2.20
N ALA A 126 21.75 -16.33 1.33
CA ALA A 126 21.43 -16.80 -0.03
C ALA A 126 21.72 -15.77 -1.11
N PHE A 127 22.44 -14.70 -0.80
CA PHE A 127 22.98 -13.76 -1.78
C PHE A 127 24.29 -13.17 -1.26
N GLY A 128 25.19 -12.84 -2.19
CA GLY A 128 26.33 -11.96 -1.98
C GLY A 128 26.02 -10.56 -2.52
N TYR A 129 26.41 -9.54 -1.78
CA TYR A 129 26.32 -8.15 -2.26
C TYR A 129 27.61 -7.43 -1.89
N ARG A 130 28.37 -6.98 -2.89
CA ARG A 130 29.64 -6.29 -2.74
C ARG A 130 29.77 -5.27 -3.87
N ASP A 131 30.19 -4.06 -3.54
CA ASP A 131 30.50 -2.99 -4.50
C ASP A 131 29.36 -2.73 -5.51
N GLY A 132 28.11 -2.82 -5.05
CA GLY A 132 26.94 -2.66 -5.90
C GLY A 132 26.58 -3.88 -6.75
N GLU A 133 27.34 -4.98 -6.70
CA GLU A 133 27.07 -6.21 -7.42
C GLU A 133 26.28 -7.21 -6.59
N LEU A 134 25.23 -7.79 -7.18
CA LEU A 134 24.39 -8.79 -6.55
C LEU A 134 24.60 -10.16 -7.17
N THR A 135 25.07 -11.12 -6.39
CA THR A 135 25.11 -12.55 -6.77
C THR A 135 24.10 -13.33 -5.95
N LEU A 136 23.24 -14.13 -6.59
CA LEU A 136 22.25 -14.96 -5.93
C LEU A 136 22.78 -16.39 -5.73
N ALA A 137 22.33 -17.07 -4.68
CA ALA A 137 22.64 -18.47 -4.47
C ALA A 137 22.21 -19.33 -5.68
N LYS A 138 23.09 -20.26 -6.08
CA LYS A 138 22.92 -21.12 -7.26
C LYS A 138 23.03 -20.36 -8.60
N THR A 139 23.62 -19.15 -8.62
CA THR A 139 24.08 -18.49 -9.84
C THR A 139 25.57 -18.23 -9.80
N THR A 140 26.24 -18.20 -10.95
CA THR A 140 27.68 -18.06 -11.08
C THR A 140 28.13 -16.63 -11.39
N SER A 141 27.22 -15.80 -11.91
CA SER A 141 27.48 -14.42 -12.31
C SER A 141 26.60 -13.43 -11.54
N PRO A 142 27.03 -12.16 -11.39
CA PRO A 142 26.21 -11.11 -10.81
C PRO A 142 24.95 -10.83 -11.63
N LEU A 143 23.82 -10.57 -10.96
CA LEU A 143 22.57 -10.21 -11.60
C LEU A 143 22.62 -8.75 -12.03
N ARG A 144 22.60 -8.48 -13.35
CA ARG A 144 22.53 -7.13 -13.88
C ARG A 144 21.21 -6.43 -13.51
N TYR A 145 21.33 -5.19 -12.98
CA TYR A 145 20.19 -4.32 -12.72
C TYR A 145 20.54 -2.86 -13.03
N VAL A 146 19.54 -2.00 -13.18
CA VAL A 146 19.71 -0.56 -13.37
C VAL A 146 19.37 0.15 -12.07
N TRP A 147 20.36 0.79 -11.49
CA TRP A 147 20.19 1.66 -10.34
C TRP A 147 19.72 3.04 -10.81
N SER A 148 18.69 3.58 -10.17
CA SER A 148 18.07 4.86 -10.52
C SER A 148 17.76 5.71 -9.29
N TRP A 149 18.40 5.43 -8.19
CA TRP A 149 18.28 6.14 -6.92
C TRP A 149 19.50 7.04 -6.69
N PRO A 150 19.36 8.13 -5.90
CA PRO A 150 20.49 9.06 -5.67
C PRO A 150 21.63 8.45 -4.87
N ASP A 151 21.34 7.48 -3.99
CA ASP A 151 22.33 6.82 -3.15
C ASP A 151 23.27 5.96 -4.00
N ASP A 152 24.55 5.87 -3.61
CA ASP A 152 25.49 4.97 -4.25
C ASP A 152 25.16 3.50 -3.91
N PRO A 153 24.89 2.64 -4.91
CA PRO A 153 24.61 1.24 -4.65
C PRO A 153 25.76 0.51 -3.95
N ALA A 154 27.01 0.91 -4.11
CA ALA A 154 28.16 0.29 -3.46
C ALA A 154 28.13 0.41 -1.92
N THR A 155 27.50 1.45 -1.39
CA THR A 155 27.40 1.70 0.05
C THR A 155 26.26 0.93 0.74
N LEU A 156 25.39 0.26 -0.01
CA LEU A 156 24.23 -0.41 0.55
C LEU A 156 24.58 -1.70 1.27
N ALA A 157 23.91 -1.96 2.38
CA ALA A 157 23.98 -3.21 3.13
C ALA A 157 22.60 -3.92 3.14
N PRO A 158 22.19 -4.56 2.04
CA PRO A 158 20.87 -5.20 1.97
C PRO A 158 20.72 -6.33 2.98
N THR A 159 19.62 -6.31 3.73
CA THR A 159 19.25 -7.38 4.66
C THR A 159 18.43 -8.47 3.97
N THR A 160 17.70 -8.10 2.94
CA THR A 160 16.87 -9.01 2.15
C THR A 160 16.81 -8.55 0.69
N VAL A 161 16.94 -9.50 -0.22
CA VAL A 161 16.76 -9.26 -1.65
C VAL A 161 15.51 -9.99 -2.13
N THR A 162 14.67 -9.30 -2.89
CA THR A 162 13.47 -9.87 -3.50
C THR A 162 13.59 -9.81 -5.02
N VAL A 163 13.63 -10.96 -5.69
CA VAL A 163 13.55 -11.02 -7.14
C VAL A 163 12.13 -11.31 -7.57
N SER A 164 11.63 -10.59 -8.57
CA SER A 164 10.28 -10.78 -9.07
C SER A 164 10.19 -10.66 -10.59
N ARG A 165 9.23 -11.38 -11.16
CA ARG A 165 8.90 -11.30 -12.59
C ARG A 165 7.43 -10.92 -12.75
N ASP A 166 7.19 -9.83 -13.46
CA ASP A 166 5.85 -9.37 -13.79
C ASP A 166 5.24 -10.19 -14.94
N PRO A 167 3.90 -10.22 -15.09
CA PRO A 167 3.22 -10.96 -16.17
C PRO A 167 3.60 -10.53 -17.58
N ASP A 168 4.17 -9.35 -17.76
CA ASP A 168 4.69 -8.87 -19.06
C ASP A 168 6.13 -9.34 -19.37
N GLY A 169 6.69 -10.17 -18.48
CA GLY A 169 8.01 -10.77 -18.62
C GLY A 169 9.16 -9.94 -18.03
N ARG A 170 8.91 -8.78 -17.47
CA ARG A 170 9.94 -7.93 -16.88
C ARG A 170 10.38 -8.43 -15.51
N TRP A 171 11.69 -8.37 -15.28
CA TRP A 171 12.32 -8.72 -14.02
C TRP A 171 12.60 -7.49 -13.18
N TYR A 172 12.51 -7.66 -11.89
CA TYR A 172 12.84 -6.63 -10.90
C TYR A 172 13.58 -7.27 -9.75
N VAL A 173 14.53 -6.52 -9.20
CA VAL A 173 15.15 -6.79 -7.91
C VAL A 173 14.77 -5.69 -6.95
N SER A 174 14.52 -6.03 -5.69
CA SER A 174 14.25 -5.06 -4.64
C SER A 174 15.16 -5.36 -3.46
N PHE A 175 15.93 -4.36 -3.05
CA PHE A 175 16.85 -4.41 -1.91
C PHE A 175 16.15 -3.81 -0.69
N ALA A 176 16.02 -4.57 0.38
CA ALA A 176 15.59 -4.03 1.66
C ALA A 176 16.82 -3.69 2.49
N VAL A 177 16.91 -2.42 2.89
CA VAL A 177 18.03 -1.86 3.65
C VAL A 177 17.47 -1.19 4.90
N ASP A 178 18.17 -1.32 6.00
CA ASP A 178 17.88 -0.53 7.19
C ASP A 178 18.72 0.75 7.06
N VAL A 179 18.08 1.89 6.91
CA VAL A 179 18.71 3.21 6.77
C VAL A 179 18.42 4.04 8.01
N ALA A 180 19.31 4.97 8.33
CA ALA A 180 19.04 5.96 9.36
C ALA A 180 17.75 6.73 8.99
N ASP A 181 17.00 7.15 10.00
CA ASP A 181 15.84 7.98 9.75
C ASP A 181 16.28 9.28 9.07
N PRO A 182 15.67 9.65 7.95
CA PRO A 182 15.99 10.89 7.29
C PRO A 182 15.69 12.08 8.20
N ALA A 183 16.49 13.13 8.13
CA ALA A 183 16.17 14.36 8.82
C ALA A 183 14.79 14.88 8.38
N PRO A 184 13.94 15.34 9.32
CA PRO A 184 12.68 15.97 8.97
C PRO A 184 12.90 17.15 8.01
N LEU A 185 11.95 17.35 7.11
CA LEU A 185 11.99 18.55 6.26
C LEU A 185 11.78 19.82 7.12
N PRO A 186 12.37 20.97 6.74
CA PRO A 186 12.09 22.25 7.41
C PRO A 186 10.61 22.53 7.49
N ALA A 187 10.16 23.14 8.61
CA ALA A 187 8.75 23.50 8.76
C ALA A 187 8.34 24.52 7.69
N SER A 188 7.17 24.31 7.10
CA SER A 188 6.58 25.23 6.11
C SER A 188 5.57 26.17 6.72
N GLY A 189 5.07 25.87 7.92
CA GLY A 189 3.96 26.58 8.57
C GLY A 189 2.59 26.33 7.92
N LEU A 190 2.50 25.51 6.89
CA LEU A 190 1.29 25.30 6.11
C LEU A 190 0.58 24.01 6.46
N ALA A 191 -0.75 24.05 6.41
CA ALA A 191 -1.62 22.89 6.55
C ALA A 191 -2.61 22.81 5.39
N VAL A 192 -3.02 21.61 4.99
CA VAL A 192 -3.95 21.39 3.89
C VAL A 192 -4.98 20.33 4.21
N GLY A 193 -6.25 20.63 3.94
CA GLY A 193 -7.35 19.67 3.87
C GLY A 193 -7.55 19.22 2.42
N ILE A 194 -7.83 17.94 2.22
CA ILE A 194 -7.94 17.32 0.89
C ILE A 194 -9.26 16.57 0.78
N ASP A 195 -10.14 17.04 -0.09
CA ASP A 195 -11.31 16.30 -0.55
C ASP A 195 -10.96 15.47 -1.80
N LEU A 196 -11.23 14.16 -1.79
CA LEU A 196 -10.90 13.24 -2.87
C LEU A 196 -12.10 12.94 -3.76
N GLY A 197 -12.02 13.32 -5.04
CA GLY A 197 -13.11 13.23 -5.99
C GLY A 197 -12.83 12.36 -7.23
N ILE A 198 -13.88 12.04 -7.99
CA ILE A 198 -13.80 11.33 -9.27
C ILE A 198 -13.65 12.31 -10.44
N ALA A 199 -14.27 13.47 -10.38
CA ALA A 199 -14.20 14.50 -11.43
C ALA A 199 -12.81 15.13 -11.44
N ASP A 200 -12.44 15.77 -10.36
CA ASP A 200 -11.08 16.11 -10.00
C ASP A 200 -10.53 15.04 -9.06
N PHE A 201 -9.25 14.76 -9.14
CA PHE A 201 -8.61 13.76 -8.28
C PHE A 201 -8.63 14.18 -6.81
N ALA A 202 -8.41 15.45 -6.57
CA ALA A 202 -8.46 16.07 -5.25
C ALA A 202 -8.76 17.57 -5.37
N THR A 203 -9.51 18.12 -4.42
CA THR A 203 -9.66 19.56 -4.18
C THR A 203 -9.00 19.89 -2.86
N LEU A 204 -8.14 20.91 -2.85
CA LEU A 204 -7.41 21.36 -1.67
C LEU A 204 -8.20 22.47 -0.96
N SER A 205 -7.97 22.62 0.33
CA SER A 205 -8.55 23.72 1.13
C SER A 205 -8.13 25.13 0.67
N SER A 206 -7.04 25.22 -0.12
CA SER A 206 -6.63 26.45 -0.82
C SER A 206 -7.52 26.80 -2.02
N GLY A 207 -8.41 25.91 -2.45
CA GLY A 207 -9.21 26.03 -3.68
C GLY A 207 -8.55 25.40 -4.91
N GLU A 208 -7.28 24.97 -4.83
CA GLU A 208 -6.63 24.29 -5.95
C GLU A 208 -7.32 22.96 -6.25
N LYS A 209 -7.61 22.70 -7.53
CA LYS A 209 -8.16 21.43 -8.03
C LYS A 209 -7.09 20.64 -8.78
N ILE A 210 -6.79 19.47 -8.29
CA ILE A 210 -5.84 18.55 -8.92
C ILE A 210 -6.61 17.66 -9.90
N ALA A 211 -6.38 17.87 -11.19
CA ALA A 211 -7.10 17.16 -12.25
C ALA A 211 -6.82 15.66 -12.24
N HIS A 212 -7.86 14.86 -12.46
CA HIS A 212 -7.72 13.41 -12.57
C HIS A 212 -7.09 13.01 -13.91
N PRO A 213 -5.95 12.27 -13.93
CA PRO A 213 -5.24 11.92 -15.16
C PRO A 213 -5.97 10.90 -16.04
N ARG A 214 -7.03 10.24 -15.53
CA ARG A 214 -7.87 9.24 -16.23
C ARG A 214 -7.03 8.20 -16.98
N THR A 215 -6.04 7.63 -16.29
CA THR A 215 -4.99 6.78 -16.88
C THR A 215 -5.53 5.54 -17.56
N LEU A 216 -6.55 4.91 -17.00
CA LEU A 216 -7.23 3.77 -17.59
C LEU A 216 -8.10 4.19 -18.77
N ALA A 217 -8.94 5.22 -18.61
CA ALA A 217 -9.85 5.70 -19.66
C ALA A 217 -9.11 6.06 -20.94
N ARG A 218 -7.98 6.78 -20.85
CA ARG A 218 -7.15 7.15 -21.99
C ARG A 218 -6.59 5.95 -22.77
N ARG A 219 -6.42 4.81 -22.12
CA ARG A 219 -5.81 3.59 -22.70
C ARG A 219 -6.81 2.45 -22.91
N GLU A 220 -8.05 2.64 -22.50
CA GLU A 220 -9.08 1.60 -22.49
C GLU A 220 -9.35 1.01 -23.89
N ARG A 221 -9.48 1.83 -24.90
CA ARG A 221 -9.70 1.37 -26.30
C ARG A 221 -8.60 0.40 -26.74
N ASN A 222 -7.34 0.71 -26.46
CA ASN A 222 -6.21 -0.15 -26.80
C ASN A 222 -6.20 -1.44 -25.95
N LEU A 223 -6.50 -1.33 -24.67
CA LEU A 223 -6.57 -2.49 -23.76
C LEU A 223 -7.67 -3.46 -24.23
N ALA A 224 -8.87 -2.96 -24.50
CA ALA A 224 -9.99 -3.76 -25.01
C ALA A 224 -9.65 -4.44 -26.35
N ARG A 225 -8.96 -3.72 -27.26
CA ARG A 225 -8.48 -4.30 -28.52
C ARG A 225 -7.51 -5.46 -28.28
N TYR A 226 -6.54 -5.33 -27.38
CA TYR A 226 -5.59 -6.41 -27.06
C TYR A 226 -6.29 -7.57 -26.36
N GLN A 227 -7.24 -7.33 -25.49
CA GLN A 227 -8.03 -8.38 -24.82
C GLN A 227 -8.87 -9.17 -25.82
N ARG A 228 -9.59 -8.50 -26.75
CA ARG A 228 -10.34 -9.16 -27.83
C ARG A 228 -9.44 -10.02 -28.73
N ARG A 229 -8.26 -9.49 -29.12
CA ARG A 229 -7.27 -10.26 -29.90
C ARG A 229 -6.76 -11.48 -29.14
N MET A 230 -6.55 -11.38 -27.83
CA MET A 230 -6.14 -12.50 -26.99
C MET A 230 -7.26 -13.53 -26.86
N ALA A 231 -8.51 -13.10 -26.69
CA ALA A 231 -9.67 -13.98 -26.54
C ALA A 231 -9.86 -14.89 -27.75
N ARG A 232 -9.62 -14.37 -28.97
CA ARG A 232 -9.74 -15.12 -30.25
C ARG A 232 -8.63 -16.15 -30.48
N LYS A 233 -7.62 -16.27 -29.60
CA LYS A 233 -6.51 -17.23 -29.75
C LYS A 233 -6.74 -18.48 -28.93
N VAL A 234 -6.39 -19.64 -29.48
CA VAL A 234 -6.52 -20.94 -28.84
C VAL A 234 -5.77 -20.96 -27.50
N LYS A 235 -6.43 -21.47 -26.45
CA LYS A 235 -5.83 -21.62 -25.12
C LYS A 235 -4.59 -22.54 -25.22
N GLY A 236 -3.48 -22.13 -24.56
CA GLY A 236 -2.22 -22.88 -24.60
C GLY A 236 -1.29 -22.55 -25.78
N SER A 237 -1.78 -22.00 -26.87
CA SER A 237 -0.97 -21.72 -28.08
C SER A 237 0.12 -20.64 -27.86
N ALA A 238 1.19 -20.72 -28.63
CA ALA A 238 2.25 -19.70 -28.64
C ALA A 238 1.71 -18.30 -29.00
N ASN A 239 0.76 -18.22 -29.94
CA ASN A 239 0.13 -16.97 -30.33
C ASN A 239 -0.71 -16.36 -29.19
N ARG A 240 -1.40 -17.18 -28.38
CA ARG A 240 -2.09 -16.68 -27.19
C ARG A 240 -1.10 -16.18 -26.14
N ARG A 241 0.04 -16.84 -25.95
CA ARG A 241 1.11 -16.36 -25.04
C ARG A 241 1.65 -14.99 -25.47
N LYS A 242 1.92 -14.79 -26.77
CA LYS A 242 2.33 -13.49 -27.34
C LYS A 242 1.26 -12.41 -27.13
N ALA A 243 -0.02 -12.73 -27.37
CA ALA A 243 -1.14 -11.81 -27.17
C ALA A 243 -1.31 -11.45 -25.68
N LYS A 244 -1.19 -12.43 -24.78
CA LYS A 244 -1.24 -12.21 -23.31
C LYS A 244 -0.15 -11.25 -22.84
N ALA A 245 1.06 -11.35 -23.39
CA ALA A 245 2.14 -10.41 -23.07
C ALA A 245 1.82 -8.97 -23.52
N LYS A 246 1.10 -8.78 -24.64
CA LYS A 246 0.64 -7.44 -25.08
C LYS A 246 -0.40 -6.86 -24.11
N VAL A 247 -1.37 -7.66 -23.65
CA VAL A 247 -2.35 -7.26 -22.64
C VAL A 247 -1.64 -6.88 -21.32
N ALA A 248 -0.72 -7.72 -20.86
CA ALA A 248 0.05 -7.45 -19.63
C ALA A 248 0.86 -6.14 -19.71
N ARG A 249 1.49 -5.86 -20.88
CA ARG A 249 2.19 -4.59 -21.12
C ARG A 249 1.25 -3.38 -21.08
N ALA A 250 0.04 -3.51 -21.64
CA ALA A 250 -0.94 -2.43 -21.60
C ALA A 250 -1.39 -2.12 -20.17
N HIS A 251 -1.73 -3.14 -19.37
CA HIS A 251 -2.04 -2.97 -17.95
C HIS A 251 -0.88 -2.37 -17.15
N ARG A 252 0.36 -2.79 -17.43
CA ARG A 252 1.53 -2.21 -16.78
C ARG A 252 1.68 -0.71 -17.07
N LYS A 253 1.47 -0.30 -18.34
CA LYS A 253 1.53 1.13 -18.71
C LYS A 253 0.48 1.97 -17.97
N VAL A 254 -0.74 1.43 -17.78
CA VAL A 254 -1.78 2.09 -16.97
C VAL A 254 -1.32 2.22 -15.52
N ARG A 255 -0.89 1.10 -14.92
CA ARG A 255 -0.42 1.07 -13.52
C ARG A 255 0.78 2.00 -13.28
N ALA A 256 1.76 2.01 -14.21
CA ALA A 256 2.94 2.85 -14.08
C ALA A 256 2.59 4.35 -14.17
N ALA A 257 1.72 4.74 -15.10
CA ALA A 257 1.29 6.14 -15.22
C ALA A 257 0.47 6.60 -14.02
N ARG A 258 -0.37 5.73 -13.45
CA ARG A 258 -1.10 6.02 -12.20
C ARG A 258 -0.12 6.18 -11.04
N ALA A 259 0.78 5.24 -10.85
CA ALA A 259 1.75 5.30 -9.76
C ALA A 259 2.63 6.55 -9.85
N ASP A 260 3.10 6.92 -11.04
CA ASP A 260 3.86 8.15 -11.27
C ASP A 260 3.07 9.41 -10.87
N PHE A 261 1.81 9.50 -11.29
CA PHE A 261 0.95 10.60 -10.89
C PHE A 261 0.77 10.67 -9.37
N LEU A 262 0.43 9.55 -8.74
CA LEU A 262 0.23 9.49 -7.28
C LEU A 262 1.51 9.82 -6.52
N HIS A 263 2.67 9.36 -7.01
CA HIS A 263 3.96 9.69 -6.41
C HIS A 263 4.28 11.18 -6.50
N ARG A 264 4.04 11.82 -7.65
CA ARG A 264 4.29 13.25 -7.83
C ARG A 264 3.39 14.09 -6.92
N VAL A 265 2.08 13.83 -6.94
CA VAL A 265 1.12 14.57 -6.11
C VAL A 265 1.42 14.39 -4.61
N SER A 266 1.58 13.16 -4.15
CA SER A 266 1.87 12.91 -2.73
C SER A 266 3.22 13.48 -2.28
N THR A 267 4.25 13.50 -3.16
CA THR A 267 5.55 14.12 -2.83
C THR A 267 5.43 15.63 -2.73
N ARG A 268 4.70 16.28 -3.67
CA ARG A 268 4.44 17.72 -3.64
C ARG A 268 3.75 18.11 -2.33
N LEU A 269 2.64 17.47 -2.00
CA LEU A 269 1.86 17.80 -0.80
C LEU A 269 2.68 17.64 0.49
N VAL A 270 3.47 16.58 0.60
CA VAL A 270 4.34 16.34 1.77
C VAL A 270 5.49 17.36 1.88
N ARG A 271 5.99 17.87 0.75
CA ARG A 271 7.03 18.92 0.75
C ARG A 271 6.49 20.28 1.12
N GLU A 272 5.28 20.60 0.66
CA GLU A 272 4.67 21.92 0.82
C GLU A 272 3.97 22.13 2.17
N HIS A 273 3.54 21.05 2.87
CA HIS A 273 2.69 21.19 4.05
C HIS A 273 3.22 20.38 5.24
N ASP A 274 3.13 20.95 6.43
CA ASP A 274 3.47 20.30 7.70
C ASP A 274 2.37 19.37 8.17
N VAL A 275 1.11 19.76 7.93
CA VAL A 275 -0.10 19.00 8.31
C VAL A 275 -0.93 18.73 7.06
N ILE A 276 -1.23 17.47 6.82
CA ILE A 276 -2.09 17.02 5.72
C ILE A 276 -3.30 16.31 6.32
N VAL A 277 -4.50 16.77 5.98
CA VAL A 277 -5.74 16.18 6.49
C VAL A 277 -6.52 15.54 5.35
N VAL A 278 -6.95 14.30 5.53
CA VAL A 278 -7.71 13.51 4.53
C VAL A 278 -8.87 12.76 5.20
N GLU A 279 -9.89 12.40 4.44
CA GLU A 279 -10.97 11.54 4.90
C GLU A 279 -10.59 10.04 4.83
N ASP A 280 -11.17 9.23 5.76
CA ASP A 280 -11.08 7.77 5.71
C ASP A 280 -12.07 7.18 4.69
N LEU A 281 -11.73 7.20 3.43
CA LEU A 281 -12.59 6.67 2.39
C LEU A 281 -12.66 5.13 2.43
N ASN A 282 -13.88 4.58 2.54
CA ASN A 282 -14.12 3.15 2.37
C ASN A 282 -14.07 2.72 0.90
N VAL A 283 -12.87 2.80 0.29
CA VAL A 283 -12.67 2.46 -1.13
C VAL A 283 -13.16 1.04 -1.44
N ALA A 284 -12.97 0.08 -0.53
CA ALA A 284 -13.42 -1.30 -0.72
C ALA A 284 -14.96 -1.43 -0.82
N GLY A 285 -15.69 -0.62 -0.05
CA GLY A 285 -17.14 -0.50 -0.16
C GLY A 285 -17.59 0.21 -1.44
N MET A 286 -16.92 1.32 -1.75
CA MET A 286 -17.24 2.14 -2.92
C MET A 286 -17.11 1.38 -4.26
N VAL A 287 -16.10 0.51 -4.42
CA VAL A 287 -15.93 -0.30 -5.63
C VAL A 287 -16.98 -1.41 -5.81
N ARG A 288 -17.87 -1.65 -4.83
CA ARG A 288 -19.03 -2.55 -5.01
C ARG A 288 -20.08 -1.91 -5.91
N ASN A 289 -20.14 -0.58 -5.99
CA ASN A 289 -20.98 0.10 -6.97
C ASN A 289 -20.40 -0.12 -8.38
N TRP A 290 -21.00 -1.02 -9.15
CA TRP A 290 -20.51 -1.41 -10.47
C TRP A 290 -20.42 -0.26 -11.47
N ARG A 291 -21.28 0.77 -11.33
CA ARG A 291 -21.27 1.97 -12.20
C ARG A 291 -20.02 2.83 -11.98
N LEU A 292 -19.56 2.95 -10.75
CA LEU A 292 -18.44 3.80 -10.36
C LEU A 292 -17.13 3.02 -10.13
N ALA A 293 -17.19 1.69 -9.98
CA ALA A 293 -16.06 0.84 -9.62
C ALA A 293 -14.82 1.05 -10.50
N LYS A 294 -15.03 1.27 -11.80
CA LYS A 294 -13.95 1.51 -12.76
C LYS A 294 -13.28 2.87 -12.53
N ALA A 295 -14.05 3.94 -12.35
CA ALA A 295 -13.55 5.28 -12.09
C ALA A 295 -12.82 5.34 -10.74
N ILE A 296 -13.43 4.79 -9.68
CA ILE A 296 -12.84 4.70 -8.34
C ILE A 296 -11.52 3.91 -8.36
N SER A 297 -11.49 2.78 -9.08
CA SER A 297 -10.26 1.98 -9.25
C SER A 297 -9.18 2.72 -10.04
N ASP A 298 -9.56 3.62 -10.97
CA ASP A 298 -8.60 4.43 -11.73
C ASP A 298 -8.01 5.57 -10.88
N CYS A 299 -8.75 6.12 -9.92
CA CYS A 299 -8.24 7.11 -8.97
C CYS A 299 -7.09 6.56 -8.12
N GLY A 300 -7.24 5.35 -7.58
CA GLY A 300 -6.18 4.73 -6.77
C GLY A 300 -6.02 5.35 -5.38
N TRP A 301 -7.10 5.88 -4.78
CA TRP A 301 -7.08 6.58 -3.48
C TRP A 301 -6.43 5.79 -2.33
N GLY A 302 -6.67 4.48 -2.27
CA GLY A 302 -6.01 3.65 -1.25
C GLY A 302 -4.49 3.58 -1.40
N GLU A 303 -3.97 3.63 -2.64
CA GLU A 303 -2.53 3.73 -2.90
C GLU A 303 -2.01 5.13 -2.57
N PHE A 304 -2.75 6.17 -2.93
CA PHE A 304 -2.43 7.56 -2.61
C PHE A 304 -2.34 7.80 -1.11
N ARG A 305 -3.35 7.35 -0.34
CA ARG A 305 -3.36 7.42 1.12
C ARG A 305 -2.12 6.78 1.74
N ARG A 306 -1.79 5.55 1.31
CA ARG A 306 -0.59 4.87 1.76
C ARG A 306 0.70 5.61 1.38
N MET A 307 0.72 6.29 0.21
CA MET A 307 1.87 7.12 -0.19
C MET A 307 2.02 8.37 0.67
N LEU A 308 0.94 9.02 1.04
CA LEU A 308 0.96 10.14 1.99
C LEU A 308 1.47 9.68 3.35
N ASP A 309 0.99 8.54 3.85
CA ASP A 309 1.33 7.98 5.13
C ASP A 309 2.84 7.80 5.31
N TYR A 310 3.47 6.93 4.51
CA TYR A 310 4.90 6.67 4.66
C TYR A 310 5.80 7.86 4.26
N LYS A 311 5.33 8.75 3.38
CA LYS A 311 6.11 9.94 3.00
C LYS A 311 6.03 11.02 4.06
N ALA A 312 4.87 11.23 4.68
CA ALA A 312 4.70 12.14 5.79
C ALA A 312 5.58 11.71 6.97
N GLU A 313 5.52 10.42 7.33
CA GLU A 313 6.39 9.84 8.37
C GLU A 313 7.88 10.09 8.08
N ARG A 314 8.36 9.78 6.85
CA ARG A 314 9.76 10.03 6.46
C ARG A 314 10.17 11.50 6.47
N ALA A 315 9.24 12.40 6.23
CA ALA A 315 9.51 13.84 6.13
C ALA A 315 9.29 14.58 7.47
N GLY A 316 8.91 13.88 8.53
CA GLY A 316 8.52 14.50 9.80
C GLY A 316 7.24 15.33 9.68
N ARG A 317 6.35 14.97 8.76
CA ARG A 317 5.04 15.63 8.51
C ARG A 317 3.92 14.89 9.22
N ARG A 318 2.86 15.59 9.54
CA ARG A 318 1.68 15.02 10.18
C ARG A 318 0.58 14.71 9.17
N LEU A 319 0.16 13.43 9.10
CA LEU A 319 -1.03 13.03 8.36
C LEU A 319 -2.18 12.77 9.34
N VAL A 320 -3.25 13.56 9.22
CA VAL A 320 -4.47 13.42 10.01
C VAL A 320 -5.55 12.78 9.15
N VAL A 321 -6.27 11.82 9.70
CA VAL A 321 -7.31 11.10 9.00
C VAL A 321 -8.62 11.25 9.74
N LEU A 322 -9.56 11.94 9.11
CA LEU A 322 -10.87 12.16 9.68
C LEU A 322 -11.76 10.92 9.54
N ASP A 323 -12.71 10.82 10.44
CA ASP A 323 -13.75 9.79 10.35
C ASP A 323 -14.58 9.96 9.07
N ARG A 324 -14.89 8.81 8.43
CA ARG A 324 -15.66 8.74 7.19
C ARG A 324 -17.08 9.30 7.26
N PHE A 325 -17.61 9.44 8.45
CA PHE A 325 -18.96 9.96 8.69
C PHE A 325 -18.96 11.47 8.98
N TYR A 326 -17.80 12.10 8.99
CA TYR A 326 -17.72 13.55 9.14
C TYR A 326 -18.42 14.25 7.96
N PRO A 327 -19.43 15.12 8.19
CA PRO A 327 -20.26 15.69 7.13
C PRO A 327 -19.60 16.86 6.40
N SER A 328 -18.37 16.67 5.93
CA SER A 328 -17.52 17.73 5.34
C SER A 328 -18.20 18.53 4.24
N SER A 329 -18.93 17.87 3.33
CA SER A 329 -19.59 18.53 2.20
C SER A 329 -20.92 19.21 2.56
N LYS A 330 -21.57 18.83 3.67
CA LYS A 330 -22.86 19.36 4.13
C LYS A 330 -22.72 20.52 5.12
N THR A 331 -21.59 20.66 5.78
CA THR A 331 -21.32 21.72 6.75
C THR A 331 -20.86 22.97 6.02
N CYS A 332 -21.41 24.12 6.36
CA CYS A 332 -20.94 25.41 5.84
C CYS A 332 -19.59 25.77 6.45
N SER A 333 -18.57 25.97 5.64
CA SER A 333 -17.22 26.32 6.13
C SER A 333 -17.13 27.74 6.71
N ALA A 334 -18.11 28.58 6.40
CA ALA A 334 -18.16 29.99 6.90
C ALA A 334 -18.84 30.11 8.28
N CYS A 335 -19.95 29.40 8.53
CA CYS A 335 -20.75 29.59 9.75
C CYS A 335 -21.05 28.29 10.51
N GLY A 336 -20.63 27.12 10.02
CA GLY A 336 -20.89 25.83 10.67
C GLY A 336 -22.31 25.27 10.47
N TYR A 337 -23.19 25.94 9.74
CA TYR A 337 -24.55 25.45 9.49
C TYR A 337 -24.52 24.09 8.78
N LEU A 338 -25.23 23.09 9.32
CA LEU A 338 -25.30 21.77 8.76
C LEU A 338 -26.56 21.58 7.92
N LEU A 339 -26.40 21.35 6.62
CA LEU A 339 -27.51 21.00 5.74
C LEU A 339 -28.06 19.63 6.07
N ALA A 340 -29.38 19.48 6.12
CA ALA A 340 -30.02 18.18 6.31
C ALA A 340 -29.67 17.24 5.13
N GLU A 341 -29.80 17.72 3.90
CA GLU A 341 -29.50 16.97 2.69
C GLU A 341 -28.71 17.81 1.68
N LEU A 342 -27.81 17.16 0.94
CA LEU A 342 -27.10 17.72 -0.20
C LEU A 342 -26.91 16.62 -1.25
N SER A 343 -27.56 16.79 -2.41
CA SER A 343 -27.46 15.84 -3.51
C SER A 343 -26.01 15.69 -4.00
N LEU A 344 -25.61 14.48 -4.37
CA LEU A 344 -24.28 14.20 -4.96
C LEU A 344 -24.06 14.92 -6.29
N SER A 345 -25.13 15.31 -6.99
CA SER A 345 -25.05 16.08 -8.24
C SER A 345 -24.84 17.58 -8.03
N THR A 346 -25.16 18.11 -6.84
CA THR A 346 -25.02 19.53 -6.51
C THR A 346 -23.53 19.90 -6.42
N ARG A 347 -23.10 20.86 -7.25
CA ARG A 347 -21.72 21.35 -7.26
C ARG A 347 -21.55 22.67 -6.53
N HIS A 348 -22.57 23.50 -6.58
CA HIS A 348 -22.61 24.81 -5.88
C HIS A 348 -23.87 24.89 -5.06
N TRP A 349 -23.77 25.51 -3.90
CA TRP A 349 -24.92 25.73 -3.02
C TRP A 349 -24.74 27.00 -2.19
N THR A 350 -25.86 27.58 -1.76
CA THR A 350 -25.87 28.77 -0.90
C THR A 350 -26.31 28.34 0.51
N CYS A 351 -25.57 28.76 1.51
CA CYS A 351 -25.87 28.47 2.90
C CYS A 351 -27.13 29.19 3.35
N PRO A 352 -28.17 28.48 3.86
CA PRO A 352 -29.39 29.16 4.35
C PRO A 352 -29.15 29.90 5.67
N GLY A 353 -28.08 29.60 6.42
CA GLY A 353 -27.78 30.26 7.67
C GLY A 353 -27.03 31.59 7.53
N CYS A 354 -26.14 31.73 6.55
CA CYS A 354 -25.30 32.93 6.40
C CYS A 354 -25.25 33.51 4.98
N GLY A 355 -25.94 32.91 4.01
CA GLY A 355 -25.94 33.37 2.61
C GLY A 355 -24.65 33.08 1.83
N ALA A 356 -23.62 32.54 2.41
CA ALA A 356 -22.36 32.24 1.72
C ALA A 356 -22.57 31.24 0.58
N ARG A 357 -21.97 31.51 -0.58
CA ARG A 357 -22.01 30.63 -1.74
C ARG A 357 -20.78 29.75 -1.77
N HIS A 358 -20.98 28.45 -1.88
CA HIS A 358 -19.93 27.43 -1.82
C HIS A 358 -19.80 26.63 -3.12
N ASP A 359 -18.56 26.39 -3.57
CA ASP A 359 -18.22 25.21 -4.32
C ASP A 359 -18.17 24.02 -3.34
N ARG A 360 -18.90 22.95 -3.62
CA ARG A 360 -19.09 21.83 -2.70
C ARG A 360 -17.77 21.18 -2.29
N ASP A 361 -16.90 20.91 -3.26
CA ASP A 361 -15.67 20.16 -3.04
C ASP A 361 -14.62 21.05 -2.31
N HIS A 362 -14.58 22.35 -2.63
CA HIS A 362 -13.76 23.32 -1.91
C HIS A 362 -14.23 23.51 -0.46
N ASN A 363 -15.54 23.69 -0.26
CA ASN A 363 -16.13 23.74 1.08
C ASN A 363 -15.81 22.50 1.91
N ALA A 364 -15.90 21.31 1.30
CA ALA A 364 -15.53 20.06 1.97
C ALA A 364 -14.06 20.06 2.39
N ALA A 365 -13.15 20.46 1.52
CA ALA A 365 -11.72 20.52 1.81
C ALA A 365 -11.39 21.51 2.95
N GLN A 366 -12.09 22.65 3.04
CA GLN A 366 -11.97 23.60 4.14
C GLN A 366 -12.43 22.99 5.48
N ASN A 367 -13.58 22.33 5.48
CA ASN A 367 -14.10 21.64 6.67
C ASN A 367 -13.20 20.48 7.12
N ILE A 368 -12.64 19.73 6.16
CA ILE A 368 -11.65 18.68 6.42
C ILE A 368 -10.42 19.28 7.13
N LEU A 369 -9.90 20.41 6.65
CA LEU A 369 -8.77 21.09 7.28
C LEU A 369 -9.12 21.52 8.71
N ALA A 370 -10.23 22.25 8.89
CA ALA A 370 -10.63 22.76 10.20
C ALA A 370 -10.80 21.64 11.23
N ALA A 371 -11.50 20.56 10.87
CA ALA A 371 -11.69 19.41 11.75
C ALA A 371 -10.37 18.71 12.09
N GLY A 372 -9.46 18.57 11.12
CA GLY A 372 -8.16 17.96 11.36
C GLY A 372 -7.25 18.79 12.26
N LEU A 373 -7.28 20.11 12.16
CA LEU A 373 -6.55 21.01 13.04
C LEU A 373 -7.12 20.97 14.47
N ALA A 374 -8.45 20.92 14.64
CA ALA A 374 -9.09 20.76 15.94
C ALA A 374 -8.68 19.44 16.63
N VAL A 375 -8.71 18.32 15.92
CA VAL A 375 -8.19 17.02 16.45
C VAL A 375 -6.73 17.13 16.83
N SER A 376 -5.95 17.89 16.07
CA SER A 376 -4.53 18.11 16.34
C SER A 376 -4.27 18.92 17.61
N ALA A 377 -5.11 19.93 17.88
CA ALA A 377 -4.98 20.81 19.05
C ALA A 377 -5.42 20.12 20.35
N CYS A 378 -6.37 19.18 20.29
CA CYS A 378 -6.88 18.45 21.46
C CYS A 378 -5.95 17.31 21.92
N GLY A 379 -4.70 17.23 21.48
CA GLY A 379 -3.70 16.30 22.00
C GLY A 379 -3.97 14.81 21.71
N GLY A 380 -4.81 14.50 20.74
CA GLY A 380 -5.05 13.14 20.28
C GLY A 380 -3.82 12.60 19.55
N ASP A 381 -2.92 11.96 20.30
CA ASP A 381 -1.83 11.17 19.73
C ASP A 381 -2.41 10.06 18.87
N VAL A 382 -2.32 10.19 17.56
CA VAL A 382 -2.43 9.07 16.64
C VAL A 382 -1.07 8.37 16.65
N SER A 383 -0.77 7.66 17.75
CA SER A 383 0.47 6.92 17.87
C SER A 383 0.46 5.75 16.88
N HIS A 384 1.45 5.76 16.02
CA HIS A 384 1.79 4.66 15.12
C HIS A 384 2.47 3.56 15.94
N SER A 385 1.74 2.55 16.38
CA SER A 385 2.34 1.28 16.79
C SER A 385 2.21 0.29 15.64
N GLY A 386 3.35 -0.08 15.06
CA GLY A 386 3.58 -1.06 14.01
C GLY A 386 2.38 -1.80 13.44
N SER A 387 2.03 -1.49 12.20
CA SER A 387 1.13 -2.22 11.27
C SER A 387 -0.32 -2.49 11.68
N SER A 388 -0.87 -1.90 12.74
CA SER A 388 -2.30 -1.96 13.04
C SER A 388 -2.83 -0.63 13.57
N TRP A 389 -3.88 -0.13 12.94
CA TRP A 389 -4.63 1.04 13.38
C TRP A 389 -5.49 0.64 14.59
N VAL A 390 -5.03 0.91 15.80
CA VAL A 390 -5.85 0.80 17.01
C VAL A 390 -6.33 2.19 17.35
N ARG A 391 -7.64 2.44 17.23
CA ARG A 391 -8.31 3.61 17.79
C ARG A 391 -8.46 3.41 19.30
N SER A 392 -7.84 4.27 20.09
CA SER A 392 -8.30 4.48 21.46
C SER A 392 -9.36 5.59 21.43
N PRO A 393 -10.60 5.33 21.84
CA PRO A 393 -11.58 6.39 22.00
C PRO A 393 -11.22 7.20 23.26
N VAL A 394 -10.88 8.46 23.06
CA VAL A 394 -10.83 9.41 24.20
C VAL A 394 -12.26 9.67 24.60
N LYS A 395 -12.69 9.09 25.72
CA LYS A 395 -13.92 9.49 26.41
C LYS A 395 -13.68 10.91 26.95
N GLN A 396 -14.23 11.90 26.28
CA GLN A 396 -14.45 13.20 26.91
C GLN A 396 -15.64 13.04 27.86
N GLU A 397 -15.39 13.10 29.15
CA GLU A 397 -16.45 13.34 30.13
C GLU A 397 -17.00 14.75 29.89
N PRO A 398 -18.34 14.92 29.82
CA PRO A 398 -18.93 16.25 29.70
C PRO A 398 -18.63 17.00 31.00
N GLN A 399 -17.91 18.13 30.94
CA GLN A 399 -17.79 19.06 32.04
C GLN A 399 -19.20 19.49 32.44
N ARG A 400 -19.61 19.10 33.64
CA ARG A 400 -20.81 19.64 34.31
C ARG A 400 -20.60 21.13 34.53
N VAL A 401 -21.27 21.94 33.75
CA VAL A 401 -21.47 23.36 34.06
C VAL A 401 -22.41 23.40 35.26
N THR A 402 -21.88 23.59 36.44
CA THR A 402 -22.68 23.96 37.62
C THR A 402 -23.17 25.39 37.45
N ALA A 403 -24.42 25.52 37.01
CA ALA A 403 -25.14 26.78 37.10
C ALA A 403 -25.31 27.15 38.57
N GLY A 404 -24.58 28.14 39.00
CA GLY A 404 -24.77 28.74 40.33
C GLY A 404 -26.14 29.43 40.43
N ILE A 405 -27.01 28.89 41.27
CA ILE A 405 -28.26 29.54 41.64
C ILE A 405 -27.90 30.64 42.63
N LEU A 406 -28.09 31.89 42.25
CA LEU A 406 -28.08 33.03 43.15
C LEU A 406 -29.29 32.92 44.09
N ALA A 407 -29.02 32.66 45.36
CA ALA A 407 -30.00 32.76 46.41
C ALA A 407 -30.29 34.26 46.68
N LEU A 408 -31.50 34.71 46.37
CA LEU A 408 -32.05 35.98 46.84
C LEU A 408 -32.35 35.81 48.36
N GLN A 409 -31.58 36.51 49.18
CA GLN A 409 -32.00 36.79 50.57
C GLN A 409 -33.05 37.92 50.52
N GLY A 410 -34.30 37.60 50.83
CA GLY A 410 -35.33 38.53 51.22
C GLY A 410 -35.35 38.59 52.75
N GLY A 411 -35.16 39.80 53.29
CA GLY A 411 -35.33 40.07 54.72
C GLY A 411 -36.81 40.22 55.06
N GLU A 412 -37.14 39.78 56.17
CA GLU A 412 -37.74 40.22 57.42
C GLU A 412 -37.97 39.01 58.32
#